data_b4715a6824324db0000bca3ea21fbca6
#
_entry.id   b4715a6824324db0000bca3ea21fbca6
#
_cell.length_a   1.000
_cell.length_b   1.000
_cell.length_c   1.000
_cell.angle_alpha   90.00
_cell.angle_beta   90.00
_cell.angle_gamma   90.00
#
_symmetry.space_group_name_H-M   'P 1'
#
loop_
_entity.id
_entity.type
_entity.pdbx_description
1 polymer ?
#
loop_
_entity_poly.entity_id
_entity_poly.type
_entity_poly.pdbx_seq_one_letter_code
_entity_poly.pdbx_strand_id
1 'polypeptide(L)'
;MSELGTKRRLFTALIVKLLSKMLDENYSPCVGKDGLKHMAGSLHYEGLAMDIDLFDNTGKYLDRTEDHAQFGVYWENLHPDCRWGGRFKKKDGNHYSVTYQGRA
;
A
#
# COMPACT_ATOMS: atom_id res chain seq x y z
N MET A 1 -21.14 -12.63 7.07
CA MET A 1 -20.16 -11.53 7.03
C MET A 1 -20.17 -10.87 5.66
N SER A 2 -20.02 -9.56 5.62
CA SER A 2 -19.96 -8.85 4.35
C SER A 2 -18.64 -9.13 3.64
N GLU A 3 -18.67 -9.07 2.31
CA GLU A 3 -17.48 -9.18 1.49
C GLU A 3 -16.46 -8.08 1.85
N LEU A 4 -16.93 -6.86 2.06
CA LEU A 4 -16.08 -5.73 2.44
C LEU A 4 -15.36 -5.98 3.77
N GLY A 5 -16.07 -6.49 4.77
CA GLY A 5 -15.46 -6.82 6.06
C GLY A 5 -14.38 -7.90 5.93
N THR A 6 -14.63 -8.92 5.11
CA THR A 6 -13.65 -9.96 4.82
C THR A 6 -12.41 -9.39 4.13
N LYS A 7 -12.61 -8.50 3.15
CA LYS A 7 -11.52 -7.83 2.45
C LYS A 7 -10.70 -6.94 3.38
N ARG A 8 -11.36 -6.21 4.29
CA ARG A 8 -10.66 -5.36 5.27
C ARG A 8 -9.74 -6.17 6.17
N ARG A 9 -10.20 -7.34 6.63
CA ARG A 9 -9.36 -8.21 7.46
C ARG A 9 -8.19 -8.77 6.66
N LEU A 10 -8.43 -9.16 5.41
CA LEU A 10 -7.35 -9.58 4.51
C LEU A 10 -6.33 -8.48 4.32
N PHE A 11 -6.78 -7.27 4.01
CA PHE A 11 -5.87 -6.12 3.83
C PHE A 11 -5.04 -5.87 5.07
N THR A 12 -5.65 -5.88 6.26
CA THR A 12 -4.93 -5.68 7.52
C THR A 12 -3.82 -6.70 7.70
N ALA A 13 -4.12 -7.98 7.47
CA ALA A 13 -3.13 -9.04 7.61
C ALA A 13 -1.96 -8.87 6.63
N LEU A 14 -2.27 -8.47 5.40
CA LEU A 14 -1.26 -8.27 4.36
C LEU A 14 -0.41 -7.03 4.63
N ILE A 15 -1.02 -5.92 5.07
CA ILE A 15 -0.28 -4.69 5.32
C ILE A 15 0.71 -4.84 6.48
N VAL A 16 0.37 -5.64 7.48
CA VAL A 16 1.30 -5.97 8.58
C VAL A 16 2.55 -6.65 8.02
N LYS A 17 2.40 -7.56 7.08
CA LYS A 17 3.53 -8.25 6.45
C LYS A 17 4.40 -7.27 5.66
N LEU A 18 3.78 -6.35 4.94
CA LEU A 18 4.52 -5.34 4.16
C LEU A 18 5.32 -4.42 5.08
N LEU A 19 4.70 -3.89 6.12
CA LEU A 19 5.39 -3.01 7.08
C LEU A 19 6.54 -3.74 7.77
N SER A 20 6.33 -4.99 8.16
CA SER A 20 7.38 -5.82 8.76
C SER A 20 8.55 -6.02 7.79
N LYS A 21 8.26 -6.27 6.51
CA LYS A 21 9.30 -6.42 5.49
C LYS A 21 10.13 -5.16 5.34
N MET A 22 9.48 -4.00 5.31
CA MET A 22 10.18 -2.71 5.23
C MET A 22 11.12 -2.51 6.42
N LEU A 23 10.65 -2.80 7.63
CA LEU A 23 11.46 -2.71 8.85
C LEU A 23 12.61 -3.71 8.83
N ASP A 24 12.38 -4.94 8.39
CA ASP A 24 13.41 -5.99 8.30
C ASP A 24 14.52 -5.62 7.30
N GLU A 25 14.17 -4.88 6.25
CA GLU A 25 15.13 -4.38 5.26
C GLU A 25 15.78 -3.05 5.69
N ASN A 26 15.56 -2.65 6.93
CA ASN A 26 16.16 -1.46 7.53
C ASN A 26 15.67 -0.13 6.95
N TYR A 27 14.40 -0.10 6.56
CA TYR A 27 13.69 1.13 6.19
C TYR A 27 12.74 1.55 7.29
N SER A 28 12.31 2.81 7.26
CA SER A 28 11.33 3.34 8.20
C SER A 28 10.07 3.72 7.44
N PRO A 29 9.05 2.86 7.46
CA PRO A 29 7.75 3.20 6.87
C PRO A 29 6.97 4.12 7.80
N CYS A 30 6.23 5.05 7.20
CA CYS A 30 5.29 5.92 7.91
C CYS A 30 3.94 5.86 7.19
N VAL A 31 2.88 5.55 7.93
CA VAL A 31 1.54 5.53 7.34
C VAL A 31 1.18 6.95 6.92
N GLY A 32 0.92 7.11 5.63
CA GLY A 32 0.54 8.39 5.07
C GLY A 32 -0.80 8.87 5.62
N LYS A 33 -1.00 10.17 5.57
CA LYS A 33 -2.28 10.74 5.99
C LYS A 33 -3.35 10.33 5.00
N ASP A 34 -4.23 9.45 5.43
CA ASP A 34 -5.42 9.13 4.68
C ASP A 34 -6.31 10.35 4.67
N GLY A 35 -6.56 10.84 3.49
CA GLY A 35 -7.15 11.98 3.53
C GLY A 35 -8.27 12.46 2.79
N LEU A 36 -8.48 13.67 3.04
CA LEU A 36 -9.52 14.49 2.46
C LEU A 36 -9.33 14.69 0.95
N LYS A 37 -8.23 14.18 0.37
CA LYS A 37 -7.85 14.45 -1.02
C LYS A 37 -7.90 13.23 -1.93
N HIS A 38 -8.37 12.08 -1.45
CA HIS A 38 -8.59 10.93 -2.32
C HIS A 38 -9.83 11.14 -3.19
N MET A 39 -9.78 10.59 -4.39
CA MET A 39 -10.94 10.64 -5.30
C MET A 39 -12.13 9.91 -4.68
N ALA A 40 -13.33 10.40 -4.96
CA ALA A 40 -14.55 9.72 -4.59
C ALA A 40 -14.52 8.27 -5.11
N GLY A 41 -14.89 7.31 -4.28
CA GLY A 41 -14.82 5.89 -4.61
C GLY A 41 -13.45 5.26 -4.44
N SER A 42 -12.47 5.99 -3.91
CA SER A 42 -11.15 5.44 -3.60
C SER A 42 -11.24 4.34 -2.56
N LEU A 43 -10.41 3.30 -2.73
CA LEU A 43 -10.30 2.20 -1.76
C LEU A 43 -9.76 2.65 -0.40
N HIS A 44 -9.08 3.81 -0.31
CA HIS A 44 -8.65 4.38 0.97
C HIS A 44 -9.84 4.60 1.91
N TYR A 45 -10.97 5.09 1.39
CA TYR A 45 -12.18 5.31 2.18
C TYR A 45 -12.83 4.02 2.66
N GLU A 46 -12.52 2.91 2.03
CA GLU A 46 -13.09 1.61 2.38
C GLU A 46 -12.14 0.77 3.24
N GLY A 47 -10.97 1.29 3.59
CA GLY A 47 -9.98 0.56 4.38
C GLY A 47 -9.29 -0.54 3.59
N LEU A 48 -9.16 -0.38 2.28
CA LEU A 48 -8.57 -1.38 1.38
C LEU A 48 -7.34 -0.85 0.65
N ALA A 49 -6.87 0.32 1.02
CA ALA A 49 -5.65 0.90 0.48
C ALA A 49 -4.96 1.75 1.53
N MET A 50 -3.65 1.85 1.41
CA MET A 50 -2.84 2.66 2.31
C MET A 50 -1.70 3.28 1.53
N ASP A 51 -1.44 4.55 1.79
CA ASP A 51 -0.22 5.22 1.34
C ASP A 51 0.84 5.07 2.42
N ILE A 52 2.03 4.64 2.03
CA ILE A 52 3.14 4.46 2.96
C ILE A 52 4.27 5.36 2.52
N ASP A 53 4.62 6.33 3.35
CA ASP A 53 5.81 7.15 3.13
C ASP A 53 7.02 6.36 3.62
N LEU A 54 8.04 6.29 2.78
CA LEU A 54 9.21 5.47 3.02
C LEU A 54 10.41 6.36 3.30
N PHE A 55 11.14 6.02 4.35
CA PHE A 55 12.40 6.67 4.72
C PHE A 55 13.49 5.61 4.80
N ASP A 56 14.71 5.96 4.44
CA ASP A 56 15.84 5.06 4.65
C ASP A 56 16.31 5.10 6.11
N ASN A 57 17.34 4.31 6.43
CA ASN A 57 17.87 4.21 7.80
C ASN A 57 18.62 5.46 8.26
N THR A 58 18.83 6.44 7.38
CA THR A 58 19.40 7.73 7.74
C THR A 58 18.34 8.81 7.95
N GLY A 59 17.06 8.47 7.73
CA GLY A 59 15.95 9.41 7.83
C GLY A 59 15.65 10.17 6.54
N LYS A 60 16.28 9.77 5.44
CA LYS A 60 16.03 10.40 4.13
C LYS A 60 14.68 9.92 3.59
N TYR A 61 13.84 10.87 3.18
CA TYR A 61 12.56 10.57 2.53
C TYR A 61 12.80 10.06 1.10
N LEU A 62 12.17 8.92 0.80
CA LEU A 62 12.27 8.24 -0.49
C LEU A 62 10.96 8.42 -1.23
N ASP A 63 10.87 9.42 -2.09
CA ASP A 63 9.60 9.85 -2.70
C ASP A 63 9.38 9.36 -4.13
N ARG A 64 10.34 8.63 -4.70
CA ARG A 64 10.21 8.16 -6.08
C ARG A 64 9.55 6.79 -6.15
N THR A 65 8.82 6.54 -7.23
CA THR A 65 8.22 5.23 -7.47
C THR A 65 9.27 4.12 -7.43
N GLU A 66 10.45 4.34 -8.01
CA GLU A 66 11.53 3.36 -8.03
C GLU A 66 12.00 2.97 -6.63
N ASP A 67 11.94 3.89 -5.67
CA ASP A 67 12.33 3.62 -4.29
C ASP A 67 11.42 2.56 -3.64
N HIS A 68 10.18 2.48 -4.08
CA HIS A 68 9.20 1.53 -3.58
C HIS A 68 9.18 0.20 -4.36
N ALA A 69 9.88 0.10 -5.48
CA ALA A 69 9.71 -1.02 -6.41
C ALA A 69 9.92 -2.39 -5.76
N GLN A 70 10.94 -2.56 -4.93
CA GLN A 70 11.18 -3.82 -4.23
C GLN A 70 10.00 -4.21 -3.34
N PHE A 71 9.39 -3.24 -2.68
CA PHE A 71 8.26 -3.48 -1.79
C PHE A 71 6.96 -3.64 -2.59
N GLY A 72 6.83 -2.97 -3.71
CA GLY A 72 5.71 -3.18 -4.64
C GLY A 72 5.67 -4.60 -5.16
N VAL A 73 6.80 -5.14 -5.56
CA VAL A 73 6.91 -6.55 -6.01
C VAL A 73 6.60 -7.50 -4.85
N TYR A 74 7.14 -7.25 -3.67
CA TYR A 74 6.85 -8.04 -2.49
C TYR A 74 5.35 -8.08 -2.19
N TRP A 75 4.71 -6.90 -2.20
CA TRP A 75 3.27 -6.74 -1.97
C TRP A 75 2.46 -7.56 -2.96
N GLU A 76 2.76 -7.44 -4.26
CA GLU A 76 2.04 -8.14 -5.32
C GLU A 76 2.17 -9.67 -5.20
N ASN A 77 3.25 -10.16 -4.61
CA ASN A 77 3.48 -11.59 -4.41
C ASN A 77 2.83 -12.14 -3.14
N LEU A 78 2.31 -11.30 -2.27
CA LEU A 78 1.65 -11.75 -1.05
C LEU A 78 0.28 -12.36 -1.31
N HIS A 79 -0.46 -11.85 -2.29
CA HIS A 79 -1.81 -12.29 -2.58
C HIS A 79 -2.22 -11.85 -3.99
N PRO A 80 -3.03 -12.65 -4.71
CA PRO A 80 -3.48 -12.29 -6.06
C PRO A 80 -4.24 -10.96 -6.16
N ASP A 81 -4.86 -10.53 -5.08
CA ASP A 81 -5.63 -9.28 -5.07
C ASP A 81 -4.79 -8.05 -4.75
N CYS A 82 -3.52 -8.24 -4.36
CA CYS A 82 -2.64 -7.12 -4.06
C CYS A 82 -2.29 -6.32 -5.33
N ARG A 83 -2.37 -4.99 -5.20
CA ARG A 83 -1.99 -4.06 -6.28
C ARG A 83 -1.08 -2.99 -5.72
N TRP A 84 -0.05 -2.68 -6.47
CA TRP A 84 0.90 -1.62 -6.15
C TRP A 84 0.71 -0.46 -7.12
N GLY A 85 0.60 0.76 -6.60
CA GLY A 85 0.34 1.96 -7.40
C GLY A 85 1.46 2.33 -8.37
N GLY A 86 2.66 1.79 -8.20
CA GLY A 86 3.76 1.99 -9.14
C GLY A 86 3.49 1.43 -10.53
N ARG A 87 2.52 0.55 -10.68
CA ARG A 87 2.10 -0.02 -11.96
C ARG A 87 0.89 0.69 -12.55
N PHE A 88 0.34 1.68 -11.88
CA PHE A 88 -0.81 2.41 -12.38
C PHE A 88 -0.39 3.27 -13.58
N LYS A 89 -1.33 3.58 -14.45
CA LYS A 89 -1.11 4.48 -15.59
C LYS A 89 -0.56 5.82 -15.12
N LYS A 90 -1.14 6.38 -14.06
CA LYS A 90 -0.57 7.49 -13.31
C LYS A 90 0.11 6.91 -12.10
N LYS A 91 1.44 6.80 -12.15
CA LYS A 91 2.22 6.13 -11.11
C LYS A 91 2.03 6.76 -9.75
N ASP A 92 1.80 5.92 -8.76
CA ASP A 92 1.60 6.29 -7.36
C ASP A 92 2.34 5.27 -6.49
N GLY A 93 3.66 5.45 -6.38
CA GLY A 93 4.57 4.44 -5.84
C GLY A 93 4.36 4.10 -4.37
N ASN A 94 3.79 5.00 -3.58
CA ASN A 94 3.54 4.76 -2.17
C ASN A 94 2.16 4.13 -1.89
N HIS A 95 1.37 3.84 -2.93
CA HIS A 95 0.03 3.28 -2.83
C HIS A 95 0.06 1.74 -2.85
N TYR A 96 -0.55 1.13 -1.84
CA TYR A 96 -0.68 -0.32 -1.70
C TYR A 96 -2.13 -0.65 -1.41
N SER A 97 -2.72 -1.53 -2.20
CA SER A 97 -4.15 -1.86 -2.08
C SER A 97 -4.44 -3.31 -2.37
N VAL A 98 -5.66 -3.74 -2.03
CA VAL A 98 -6.25 -4.97 -2.53
C VAL A 98 -7.45 -4.62 -3.41
N THR A 99 -7.64 -5.37 -4.49
CA THR A 99 -8.75 -5.09 -5.41
C THR A 99 -10.10 -5.31 -4.75
N TYR A 100 -11.06 -4.46 -5.10
CA TYR A 100 -12.44 -4.61 -4.66
C TYR A 100 -13.36 -3.99 -5.71
N GLN A 101 -14.31 -4.77 -6.19
CA GLN A 101 -15.30 -4.32 -7.20
C GLN A 101 -14.64 -3.63 -8.40
N GLY A 102 -13.56 -4.24 -8.94
CA GLY A 102 -12.86 -3.72 -10.12
C GLY A 102 -11.97 -2.51 -9.85
N ARG A 103 -11.78 -2.10 -8.59
CA ARG A 103 -10.93 -0.97 -8.21
C ARG A 103 -9.64 -1.46 -7.57
N ALA A 104 -8.60 -0.65 -7.65
CA ALA A 104 -7.30 -0.95 -7.03
C ALA A 104 -6.71 0.24 -6.27
#